data_b3362667c2d97fa1f12e1f8e640c15c9
#
_entry.id   b3362667c2d97fa1f12e1f8e640c15c9
#
_cell.length_a   1.000
_cell.length_b   1.000
_cell.length_c   1.000
_cell.angle_alpha   90.00
_cell.angle_beta   90.00
_cell.angle_gamma   90.00
#
_symmetry.space_group_name_H-M   'P 1'
#
loop_
_entity.id
_entity.type
_entity.pdbx_description
1 polymer ?
#
loop_
_entity_poly.entity_id
_entity_poly.type
_entity_poly.pdbx_seq_one_letter_code
_entity_poly.pdbx_strand_id
1 'polypeptide(L)'
;TLLLQLKSHHEADMIGLLHLHSLSAYTQFFRGRFAKVHLCRLEENFCHLALILETPVPQRFQLSNALLSLSLEKDTAHLVIPVLSGELKYFLPGPVKDYYYLPKEDRAIHRSIACYVDKAYRQKATAATCYIRQEGIFLPSFDTSLQPTFRKSFDDKQLYILCDTEKLTSDPAFLRSYI
;
A
#
# COMPACT_ATOMS: atom_id res chain seq x y z
N THR A 1 38.95 -36.12 24.11
CA THR A 1 37.97 -36.58 23.09
C THR A 1 36.59 -35.99 23.32
N LEU A 2 35.97 -36.10 24.51
CA LEU A 2 34.67 -35.55 24.83
C LEU A 2 34.62 -34.02 24.75
N LEU A 3 35.66 -33.36 25.26
CA LEU A 3 35.79 -31.89 25.24
C LEU A 3 35.92 -31.33 23.83
N LEU A 4 36.58 -32.03 22.91
CA LEU A 4 36.69 -31.63 21.51
C LEU A 4 35.33 -31.79 20.77
N GLN A 5 34.59 -32.84 21.08
CA GLN A 5 33.23 -33.02 20.52
C GLN A 5 32.27 -31.96 21.03
N LEU A 6 32.32 -31.62 22.32
CA LEU A 6 31.50 -30.57 22.91
C LEU A 6 31.82 -29.21 22.28
N LYS A 7 33.11 -28.89 22.10
CA LYS A 7 33.53 -27.65 21.44
C LYS A 7 33.03 -27.57 20.00
N SER A 8 33.20 -28.65 19.23
CA SER A 8 32.70 -28.72 17.84
C SER A 8 31.18 -28.56 17.76
N HIS A 9 30.46 -29.13 18.74
CA HIS A 9 29.01 -28.97 18.81
C HIS A 9 28.60 -27.51 19.07
N HIS A 10 29.24 -26.86 20.05
CA HIS A 10 29.02 -25.44 20.33
C HIS A 10 29.37 -24.55 19.16
N GLU A 11 30.43 -24.79 18.44
CA GLU A 11 30.79 -24.05 17.23
C GLU A 11 29.70 -24.19 16.15
N ALA A 12 29.18 -25.41 15.92
CA ALA A 12 28.11 -25.66 14.98
C ALA A 12 26.80 -24.95 15.38
N ASP A 13 26.48 -24.98 16.68
CA ASP A 13 25.28 -24.28 17.20
C ASP A 13 25.41 -22.77 17.03
N MET A 14 26.57 -22.19 17.31
CA MET A 14 26.81 -20.75 17.13
C MET A 14 26.68 -20.34 15.66
N ILE A 15 27.23 -21.13 14.73
CA ILE A 15 27.08 -20.91 13.29
C ILE A 15 25.62 -21.02 12.88
N GLY A 16 24.88 -22.03 13.38
CA GLY A 16 23.45 -22.19 13.14
C GLY A 16 22.65 -21.00 13.62
N LEU A 17 22.94 -20.45 14.80
CA LEU A 17 22.29 -19.25 15.33
C LEU A 17 22.57 -18.01 14.47
N LEU A 18 23.81 -17.85 13.97
CA LEU A 18 24.13 -16.75 13.05
C LEU A 18 23.35 -16.84 11.74
N HIS A 19 23.18 -18.05 11.19
CA HIS A 19 22.35 -18.26 10.00
C HIS A 19 20.88 -17.95 10.27
N LEU A 20 20.33 -18.39 11.40
CA LEU A 20 18.96 -18.05 11.82
C LEU A 20 18.78 -16.53 12.02
N HIS A 21 19.78 -15.88 12.62
CA HIS A 21 19.76 -14.43 12.80
C HIS A 21 19.70 -13.70 11.45
N SER A 22 20.42 -14.17 10.43
CA SER A 22 20.38 -13.56 9.10
C SER A 22 19.00 -13.60 8.45
N LEU A 23 18.15 -14.59 8.78
CA LEU A 23 16.77 -14.65 8.30
C LEU A 23 15.90 -13.52 8.87
N SER A 24 16.31 -12.88 9.96
CA SER A 24 15.60 -11.74 10.52
C SER A 24 15.52 -10.55 9.56
N ALA A 25 16.42 -10.47 8.56
CA ALA A 25 16.40 -9.45 7.52
C ALA A 25 15.07 -9.42 6.75
N TYR A 26 14.50 -10.58 6.43
CA TYR A 26 13.18 -10.66 5.79
C TYR A 26 12.09 -10.09 6.70
N THR A 27 12.10 -10.48 7.98
CA THR A 27 11.12 -9.97 8.95
C THR A 27 11.24 -8.46 9.15
N GLN A 28 12.45 -7.93 9.13
CA GLN A 28 12.70 -6.48 9.21
C GLN A 28 12.10 -5.76 8.00
N PHE A 29 12.34 -6.27 6.80
CA PHE A 29 11.75 -5.71 5.58
C PHE A 29 10.22 -5.72 5.63
N PHE A 30 9.59 -6.85 5.95
CA PHE A 30 8.12 -6.95 6.06
C PHE A 30 7.51 -6.16 7.22
N ARG A 31 8.34 -5.63 8.13
CA ARG A 31 7.94 -4.63 9.13
C ARG A 31 8.23 -3.19 8.67
N GLY A 32 8.49 -3.00 7.39
CA GLY A 32 8.78 -1.69 6.80
C GLY A 32 10.15 -1.11 7.16
N ARG A 33 11.13 -1.94 7.56
CA ARG A 33 12.49 -1.47 7.83
C ARG A 33 13.34 -1.51 6.57
N PHE A 34 13.64 -0.33 6.05
CA PHE A 34 14.58 -0.10 4.95
C PHE A 34 15.33 1.19 5.21
N ALA A 35 16.55 1.30 4.67
CA ALA A 35 17.42 2.45 4.88
C ALA A 35 16.95 3.66 4.08
N LYS A 36 16.63 3.47 2.80
CA LYS A 36 16.16 4.55 1.91
C LYS A 36 15.46 4.03 0.66
N VAL A 37 14.67 4.90 0.05
CA VAL A 37 14.19 4.72 -1.32
C VAL A 37 15.33 5.07 -2.27
N HIS A 38 15.70 4.14 -3.15
CA HIS A 38 16.72 4.34 -4.15
C HIS A 38 16.14 4.83 -5.48
N LEU A 39 14.99 4.28 -5.85
CA LEU A 39 14.26 4.61 -7.07
C LEU A 39 12.77 4.55 -6.82
N CYS A 40 12.03 5.53 -7.33
CA CYS A 40 10.59 5.47 -7.53
C CYS A 40 10.31 5.95 -8.95
N ARG A 41 9.79 5.08 -9.80
CA ARG A 41 9.48 5.39 -11.20
C ARG A 41 8.10 4.89 -11.56
N LEU A 42 7.30 5.80 -12.10
CA LEU A 42 5.99 5.48 -12.66
C LEU A 42 6.14 5.23 -14.17
N GLU A 43 5.75 4.07 -14.62
CA GLU A 43 5.62 3.70 -16.02
C GLU A 43 4.12 3.51 -16.33
N GLU A 44 3.75 3.34 -17.60
CA GLU A 44 2.34 3.36 -18.05
C GLU A 44 1.38 2.55 -17.18
N ASN A 45 1.79 1.34 -16.79
CA ASN A 45 0.92 0.43 -16.04
C ASN A 45 1.53 -0.05 -14.72
N PHE A 46 2.72 0.44 -14.36
CA PHE A 46 3.44 -0.04 -13.18
C PHE A 46 4.16 1.09 -12.44
N CYS A 47 4.16 1.00 -11.13
CA CYS A 47 5.03 1.76 -10.25
C CYS A 47 6.20 0.85 -9.82
N HIS A 48 7.40 1.27 -10.16
CA HIS A 48 8.65 0.59 -9.82
C HIS A 48 9.28 1.27 -8.62
N LEU A 49 9.49 0.52 -7.54
CA LEU A 49 10.19 0.97 -6.35
C LEU A 49 11.45 0.13 -6.15
N ALA A 50 12.56 0.77 -5.89
CA ALA A 50 13.78 0.12 -5.42
C ALA A 50 14.17 0.71 -4.06
N LEU A 51 14.33 -0.15 -3.08
CA LEU A 51 14.67 0.20 -1.70
C LEU A 51 16.02 -0.40 -1.34
N ILE A 52 16.79 0.31 -0.54
CA ILE A 52 17.98 -0.23 0.11
C ILE A 52 17.59 -0.75 1.48
N LEU A 53 17.91 -2.00 1.75
CA LEU A 53 17.63 -2.67 3.02
C LEU A 53 18.61 -2.22 4.10
N GLU A 54 18.17 -2.19 5.37
CA GLU A 54 19.04 -1.96 6.52
C GLU A 54 19.96 -3.16 6.78
N THR A 55 19.44 -4.36 6.52
CA THR A 55 20.16 -5.61 6.68
C THR A 55 20.04 -6.44 5.41
N PRO A 56 21.15 -6.88 4.81
CA PRO A 56 21.11 -7.70 3.61
C PRO A 56 20.42 -9.03 3.85
N VAL A 57 19.63 -9.47 2.88
CA VAL A 57 19.00 -10.81 2.92
C VAL A 57 20.00 -11.89 2.55
N PRO A 58 20.02 -13.04 3.25
CA PRO A 58 20.99 -14.09 3.03
C PRO A 58 20.81 -14.82 1.69
N GLN A 59 19.60 -14.86 1.17
CA GLN A 59 19.26 -15.50 -0.10
C GLN A 59 18.24 -14.65 -0.85
N ARG A 60 18.21 -14.81 -2.17
CA ARG A 60 17.19 -14.16 -2.99
C ARG A 60 15.80 -14.70 -2.64
N PHE A 61 14.86 -13.78 -2.45
CA PHE A 61 13.45 -14.07 -2.23
C PHE A 61 12.62 -13.40 -3.32
N GLN A 62 11.62 -14.11 -3.84
CA GLN A 62 10.68 -13.56 -4.81
C GLN A 62 9.25 -13.94 -4.44
N LEU A 63 8.36 -12.96 -4.57
CA LEU A 63 6.93 -13.11 -4.41
C LEU A 63 6.25 -12.37 -5.57
N SER A 64 5.26 -12.98 -6.19
CA SER A 64 4.45 -12.30 -7.20
C SER A 64 3.00 -12.74 -7.10
N ASN A 65 2.11 -11.76 -7.14
CA ASN A 65 0.67 -11.96 -7.21
C ASN A 65 0.05 -10.90 -8.14
N ALA A 66 -1.28 -10.83 -8.22
CA ALA A 66 -1.98 -9.87 -9.09
C ALA A 66 -1.76 -8.39 -8.70
N LEU A 67 -1.32 -8.10 -7.47
CA LEU A 67 -1.24 -6.75 -6.91
C LEU A 67 0.21 -6.27 -6.71
N LEU A 68 1.18 -7.19 -6.71
CA LEU A 68 2.56 -6.88 -6.38
C LEU A 68 3.50 -7.96 -6.89
N SER A 69 4.63 -7.55 -7.47
CA SER A 69 5.82 -8.38 -7.61
C SER A 69 6.94 -7.80 -6.75
N LEU A 70 7.50 -8.64 -5.89
CA LEU A 70 8.58 -8.31 -4.96
C LEU A 70 9.79 -9.21 -5.21
N SER A 71 10.96 -8.63 -5.29
CA SER A 71 12.24 -9.34 -5.31
C SER A 71 13.18 -8.73 -4.27
N LEU A 72 13.67 -9.55 -3.35
CA LEU A 72 14.73 -9.17 -2.40
C LEU A 72 16.01 -9.87 -2.81
N GLU A 73 17.08 -9.10 -2.96
CA GLU A 73 18.40 -9.63 -3.30
C GLU A 73 19.49 -8.81 -2.65
N LYS A 74 20.33 -9.46 -1.85
CA LYS A 74 21.39 -8.81 -1.07
C LYS A 74 20.80 -7.66 -0.23
N ASP A 75 21.21 -6.44 -0.49
CA ASP A 75 20.81 -5.21 0.20
C ASP A 75 19.69 -4.44 -0.52
N THR A 76 19.08 -5.00 -1.56
CA THR A 76 18.06 -4.33 -2.36
C THR A 76 16.72 -5.06 -2.34
N ALA A 77 15.64 -4.27 -2.32
CA ALA A 77 14.27 -4.73 -2.57
C ALA A 77 13.72 -4.02 -3.82
N HIS A 78 13.22 -4.80 -4.76
CA HIS A 78 12.52 -4.29 -5.95
C HIS A 78 11.05 -4.67 -5.86
N LEU A 79 10.19 -3.66 -5.92
CA LEU A 79 8.74 -3.81 -5.99
C LEU A 79 8.25 -3.30 -7.34
N VAL A 80 7.40 -4.10 -7.97
CA VAL A 80 6.68 -3.72 -9.19
C VAL A 80 5.19 -3.84 -8.89
N ILE A 81 4.51 -2.71 -8.89
CA ILE A 81 3.12 -2.57 -8.44
C ILE A 81 2.30 -2.13 -9.63
N PRO A 82 1.28 -2.90 -10.06
CA PRO A 82 0.39 -2.47 -11.13
C PRO A 82 -0.38 -1.22 -10.69
N VAL A 83 -0.46 -0.22 -11.56
CA VAL A 83 -1.24 0.99 -11.33
C VAL A 83 -2.55 0.95 -12.11
N LEU A 84 -3.54 1.63 -11.59
CA LEU A 84 -4.84 1.83 -12.23
C LEU A 84 -4.96 3.32 -12.59
N SER A 85 -4.96 3.64 -13.87
CA SER A 85 -5.22 4.99 -14.37
C SER A 85 -6.71 5.16 -14.68
N GLY A 86 -7.27 6.31 -14.32
CA GLY A 86 -8.66 6.64 -14.57
C GLY A 86 -9.36 7.23 -13.36
N GLU A 87 -10.67 7.02 -13.28
CA GLU A 87 -11.54 7.60 -12.26
C GLU A 87 -11.98 6.54 -11.25
N LEU A 88 -11.77 6.83 -9.96
CA LEU A 88 -12.26 6.02 -8.84
C LEU A 88 -13.15 6.84 -7.91
N LYS A 89 -13.91 6.14 -7.08
CA LYS A 89 -14.86 6.71 -6.11
C LYS A 89 -14.24 6.79 -4.72
N TYR A 90 -14.27 7.98 -4.15
CA TYR A 90 -14.01 8.20 -2.74
C TYR A 90 -15.35 8.25 -1.99
N PHE A 91 -15.63 7.24 -1.19
CA PHE A 91 -16.85 7.19 -0.38
C PHE A 91 -16.68 8.10 0.83
N LEU A 92 -17.59 9.08 0.95
CA LEU A 92 -17.50 10.12 1.97
C LEU A 92 -17.69 9.53 3.37
N PRO A 93 -16.88 9.97 4.34
CA PRO A 93 -16.99 9.49 5.71
C PRO A 93 -18.21 10.10 6.43
N GLY A 94 -18.63 9.45 7.50
CA GLY A 94 -19.73 9.93 8.37
C GLY A 94 -21.10 9.39 7.97
N PRO A 95 -22.16 9.91 8.63
CA PRO A 95 -23.51 9.42 8.41
C PRO A 95 -24.05 9.78 7.02
N VAL A 96 -24.46 8.78 6.24
CA VAL A 96 -25.00 8.95 4.89
C VAL A 96 -26.20 9.92 4.84
N LYS A 97 -26.99 10.00 5.93
CA LYS A 97 -28.13 10.92 6.06
C LYS A 97 -27.76 12.41 5.95
N ASP A 98 -26.47 12.74 6.12
CA ASP A 98 -25.98 14.11 6.02
C ASP A 98 -25.59 14.49 4.59
N TYR A 99 -25.78 13.58 3.62
CA TYR A 99 -25.42 13.79 2.22
C TYR A 99 -26.61 13.67 1.28
N TYR A 100 -26.52 14.40 0.17
CA TYR A 100 -27.40 14.33 -0.98
C TYR A 100 -26.59 13.96 -2.21
N TYR A 101 -27.13 13.09 -3.03
CA TYR A 101 -26.56 12.71 -4.31
C TYR A 101 -27.13 13.58 -5.43
N LEU A 102 -26.28 14.04 -6.32
CA LEU A 102 -26.61 14.82 -7.51
C LEU A 102 -26.51 13.92 -8.75
N PRO A 103 -27.64 13.40 -9.29
CA PRO A 103 -27.59 12.42 -10.38
C PRO A 103 -26.94 12.93 -11.66
N LYS A 104 -27.05 14.22 -11.98
CA LYS A 104 -26.46 14.82 -13.19
C LYS A 104 -24.93 14.95 -13.08
N GLU A 105 -24.43 15.18 -11.89
CA GLU A 105 -23.01 15.40 -11.60
C GLU A 105 -22.32 14.11 -11.10
N ASP A 106 -23.12 13.08 -10.83
CA ASP A 106 -22.70 11.78 -10.29
C ASP A 106 -21.75 11.90 -9.09
N ARG A 107 -22.17 12.71 -8.11
CA ARG A 107 -21.43 12.92 -6.84
C ARG A 107 -22.36 13.23 -5.68
N ALA A 108 -21.89 12.99 -4.48
CA ALA A 108 -22.57 13.42 -3.26
C ALA A 108 -22.04 14.76 -2.76
N ILE A 109 -22.94 15.52 -2.13
CA ILE A 109 -22.62 16.79 -1.45
C ILE A 109 -23.21 16.77 -0.04
N HIS A 110 -22.55 17.47 0.89
CA HIS A 110 -23.06 17.58 2.24
C HIS A 110 -24.36 18.44 2.29
N ARG A 111 -25.26 18.12 3.21
CA ARG A 111 -26.59 18.78 3.35
C ARG A 111 -26.51 20.30 3.48
N SER A 112 -25.44 20.84 4.08
CA SER A 112 -25.25 22.30 4.20
C SER A 112 -25.10 23.01 2.85
N ILE A 113 -24.59 22.32 1.84
CA ILE A 113 -24.47 22.82 0.47
C ILE A 113 -25.74 22.45 -0.32
N ALA A 114 -26.28 21.27 -0.07
CA ALA A 114 -27.45 20.78 -0.77
C ALA A 114 -28.69 21.66 -0.58
N CYS A 115 -28.77 22.46 0.51
CA CYS A 115 -29.89 23.39 0.71
C CYS A 115 -30.01 24.44 -0.40
N TYR A 116 -28.91 24.80 -1.08
CA TYR A 116 -28.87 25.74 -2.20
C TYR A 116 -29.14 25.09 -3.56
N VAL A 117 -29.29 23.76 -3.63
CA VAL A 117 -29.63 23.03 -4.86
C VAL A 117 -31.12 22.78 -4.88
N ASP A 118 -31.79 22.99 -6.02
CA ASP A 118 -33.19 22.67 -6.17
C ASP A 118 -33.48 21.17 -5.90
N LYS A 119 -34.59 20.92 -5.24
CA LYS A 119 -35.02 19.56 -4.88
C LYS A 119 -35.18 18.62 -6.08
N ALA A 120 -35.47 19.17 -7.26
CA ALA A 120 -35.57 18.41 -8.51
C ALA A 120 -34.24 17.80 -8.96
N TYR A 121 -33.09 18.35 -8.52
CA TYR A 121 -31.76 17.93 -8.95
C TYR A 121 -30.95 17.19 -7.86
N ARG A 122 -31.55 16.97 -6.71
CA ARG A 122 -30.92 16.26 -5.61
C ARG A 122 -31.83 15.18 -5.03
N GLN A 123 -31.21 14.10 -4.59
CA GLN A 123 -31.91 13.02 -3.87
C GLN A 123 -31.09 12.62 -2.64
N LYS A 124 -31.74 12.00 -1.65
CA LYS A 124 -31.02 11.52 -0.47
C LYS A 124 -29.96 10.52 -0.91
N ALA A 125 -28.72 10.68 -0.41
CA ALA A 125 -27.69 9.72 -0.67
C ALA A 125 -27.99 8.37 0.00
N THR A 126 -27.55 7.31 -0.65
CA THR A 126 -27.47 5.95 -0.08
C THR A 126 -25.99 5.61 0.15
N ALA A 127 -25.71 4.50 0.83
CA ALA A 127 -24.32 4.05 1.00
C ALA A 127 -23.58 3.92 -0.35
N ALA A 128 -24.28 3.43 -1.37
CA ALA A 128 -23.71 3.25 -2.72
C ALA A 128 -23.56 4.54 -3.53
N THR A 129 -24.27 5.62 -3.17
CA THR A 129 -24.22 6.92 -3.88
C THR A 129 -23.56 8.04 -3.08
N CYS A 130 -23.06 7.74 -1.85
CA CYS A 130 -22.40 8.72 -1.00
C CYS A 130 -20.90 8.82 -1.33
N TYR A 131 -20.57 9.27 -2.53
CA TYR A 131 -19.20 9.37 -3.02
C TYR A 131 -18.93 10.63 -3.83
N ILE A 132 -17.67 10.94 -4.00
CA ILE A 132 -17.15 11.84 -5.03
C ILE A 132 -16.21 11.05 -5.95
N ARG A 133 -16.07 11.51 -7.19
CA ARG A 133 -15.14 10.93 -8.16
C ARG A 133 -13.80 11.63 -8.08
N GLN A 134 -12.75 10.86 -8.26
CA GLN A 134 -11.39 11.33 -8.35
C GLN A 134 -10.71 10.70 -9.55
N GLU A 135 -10.24 11.52 -10.47
CA GLU A 135 -9.39 11.10 -11.57
C GLU A 135 -7.93 11.09 -11.11
N GLY A 136 -7.18 10.09 -11.56
CA GLY A 136 -5.77 9.96 -11.20
C GLY A 136 -5.16 8.61 -11.54
N ILE A 137 -3.98 8.40 -11.01
CA ILE A 137 -3.27 7.12 -11.03
C ILE A 137 -3.30 6.56 -9.61
N PHE A 138 -3.69 5.31 -9.49
CA PHE A 138 -3.94 4.67 -8.20
C PHE A 138 -3.10 3.42 -8.03
N LEU A 139 -2.62 3.23 -6.80
CA LEU A 139 -1.95 2.01 -6.35
C LEU A 139 -2.95 1.14 -5.56
N PRO A 140 -2.90 -0.20 -5.69
CA PRO A 140 -3.68 -1.08 -4.84
C PRO A 140 -3.24 -0.90 -3.39
N SER A 141 -4.18 -0.75 -2.47
CA SER A 141 -3.90 -0.68 -1.03
C SER A 141 -4.00 -2.06 -0.41
N PHE A 142 -3.04 -2.40 0.41
CA PHE A 142 -2.98 -3.66 1.16
C PHE A 142 -3.54 -3.50 2.58
N ASP A 143 -3.70 -2.26 3.04
CA ASP A 143 -4.20 -1.93 4.38
C ASP A 143 -5.33 -0.90 4.32
N THR A 144 -6.27 -1.02 5.23
CA THR A 144 -7.39 -0.09 5.42
C THR A 144 -7.02 1.16 6.22
N SER A 145 -5.87 1.18 6.87
CA SER A 145 -5.40 2.32 7.68
C SER A 145 -4.97 3.52 6.82
N LEU A 146 -4.54 3.27 5.57
CA LEU A 146 -4.15 4.33 4.64
C LEU A 146 -5.37 5.11 4.15
N GLN A 147 -5.34 6.42 4.31
CA GLN A 147 -6.43 7.31 3.90
C GLN A 147 -5.89 8.47 3.03
N PRO A 148 -6.66 8.98 2.06
CA PRO A 148 -7.98 8.50 1.61
C PRO A 148 -7.90 7.21 0.77
N THR A 149 -8.90 6.34 0.89
CA THR A 149 -9.01 5.14 0.05
C THR A 149 -10.11 5.28 -1.00
N PHE A 150 -9.87 4.71 -2.17
CA PHE A 150 -10.74 4.75 -3.34
C PHE A 150 -11.17 3.35 -3.74
N ARG A 151 -12.33 3.24 -4.42
CA ARG A 151 -12.88 1.98 -4.93
C ARG A 151 -13.49 2.19 -6.32
N LYS A 152 -13.58 1.13 -7.11
CA LYS A 152 -14.33 1.15 -8.39
C LYS A 152 -15.83 1.23 -8.15
N SER A 153 -16.33 0.48 -7.15
CA SER A 153 -17.74 0.44 -6.75
C SER A 153 -17.86 0.30 -5.23
N PHE A 154 -19.08 0.46 -4.71
CA PHE A 154 -19.36 0.30 -3.27
C PHE A 154 -19.03 -1.11 -2.76
N ASP A 155 -19.33 -2.14 -3.56
CA ASP A 155 -19.13 -3.55 -3.19
C ASP A 155 -17.71 -4.07 -3.48
N ASP A 156 -16.86 -3.24 -4.10
CA ASP A 156 -15.48 -3.63 -4.39
C ASP A 156 -14.68 -3.76 -3.10
N LYS A 157 -14.06 -4.94 -2.93
CA LYS A 157 -13.21 -5.23 -1.76
C LYS A 157 -11.81 -4.65 -1.92
N GLN A 158 -11.35 -4.47 -3.18
CA GLN A 158 -10.03 -3.90 -3.43
C GLN A 158 -10.07 -2.40 -3.18
N LEU A 159 -9.20 -1.96 -2.28
CA LEU A 159 -8.95 -0.55 -2.00
C LEU A 159 -7.77 -0.04 -2.83
N TYR A 160 -7.82 1.24 -3.12
CA TYR A 160 -6.77 1.94 -3.84
C TYR A 160 -6.42 3.24 -3.11
N ILE A 161 -5.18 3.67 -3.24
CA ILE A 161 -4.71 4.99 -2.83
C ILE A 161 -4.21 5.76 -4.04
N LEU A 162 -4.23 7.08 -3.98
CA LEU A 162 -3.67 7.91 -5.04
C LEU A 162 -2.15 7.71 -5.09
N CYS A 163 -1.63 7.48 -6.28
CA CYS A 163 -0.19 7.35 -6.50
C CYS A 163 0.46 8.73 -6.44
N ASP A 164 1.20 8.99 -5.40
CA ASP A 164 2.00 10.19 -5.20
C ASP A 164 3.48 9.77 -5.12
N THR A 165 4.20 9.91 -6.23
CA THR A 165 5.61 9.51 -6.33
C THR A 165 6.52 10.36 -5.46
N GLU A 166 6.18 11.63 -5.21
CA GLU A 166 6.93 12.49 -4.30
C GLU A 166 6.77 11.99 -2.86
N LYS A 167 5.55 11.68 -2.47
CA LYS A 167 5.26 11.14 -1.14
C LYS A 167 5.89 9.77 -0.92
N LEU A 168 5.88 8.89 -1.93
CA LEU A 168 6.54 7.58 -1.87
C LEU A 168 8.06 7.70 -1.68
N THR A 169 8.69 8.77 -2.18
CA THR A 169 10.15 8.98 -2.06
C THR A 169 10.54 9.79 -0.83
N SER A 170 9.74 10.80 -0.47
CA SER A 170 10.10 11.77 0.58
C SER A 170 9.55 11.42 1.95
N ASP A 171 8.53 10.55 2.05
CA ASP A 171 7.90 10.14 3.30
C ASP A 171 8.12 8.65 3.59
N PRO A 172 9.24 8.29 4.27
CA PRO A 172 9.50 6.91 4.63
C PRO A 172 8.44 6.30 5.55
N ALA A 173 7.75 7.12 6.36
CA ALA A 173 6.69 6.63 7.25
C ALA A 173 5.46 6.19 6.46
N PHE A 174 5.08 6.97 5.44
CA PHE A 174 4.01 6.59 4.53
C PHE A 174 4.35 5.31 3.77
N LEU A 175 5.57 5.21 3.21
CA LEU A 175 5.98 4.03 2.48
C LEU A 175 6.05 2.77 3.38
N ARG A 176 6.47 2.92 4.65
CA ARG A 176 6.46 1.82 5.64
C ARG A 176 5.05 1.31 5.96
N SER A 177 4.06 2.18 5.97
CA SER A 177 2.67 1.76 6.18
C SER A 177 2.04 1.21 4.89
N TYR A 178 2.63 1.49 3.74
CA TYR A 178 2.17 0.97 2.46
C TYR A 178 2.70 -0.46 2.17
N ILE A 179 3.94 -0.76 2.54
CA ILE A 179 4.59 -2.07 2.37
C ILE A 179 4.24 -3.04 3.51
#